data_a6cb114585eca5c6bf7e4400dcac8c4f
#
_entry.id   a6cb114585eca5c6bf7e4400dcac8c4f
#
_cell.length_a   1.000
_cell.length_b   1.000
_cell.length_c   1.000
_cell.angle_alpha   90.00
_cell.angle_beta   90.00
_cell.angle_gamma   90.00
#
_symmetry.space_group_name_H-M   'P 1'
#
loop_
_entity.id
_entity.type
_entity.pdbx_description
1 polymer ?
#
loop_
_entity_poly.entity_id
_entity_poly.type
_entity_poly.pdbx_seq_one_letter_code
_entity_poly.pdbx_strand_id
1 'polypeptide(L)'
;MYIIRKNNYNFSEEQLFVVGKRDNNKKRSFLFISKLLGKHLAVKPEVVKATGFLLSSLKYNFNNDSFVDCIKNNCKPDYRNHAKDNDVLVVGFCETATALGMSVASSIEGSTFIATTREPISGVKQLITFEEEHSHASTHFMFSNNINLCNFRK
;
A
#
# COMPACT_ATOMS: atom_id res chain seq x y z
N MET A 1 -10.10 -13.55 -18.27
CA MET A 1 -9.57 -12.94 -17.01
C MET A 1 -8.55 -13.92 -16.44
N TYR A 2 -7.27 -13.57 -16.44
CA TYR A 2 -6.21 -14.41 -15.86
C TYR A 2 -6.13 -14.10 -14.37
N ILE A 3 -6.48 -15.07 -13.53
CA ILE A 3 -6.23 -14.99 -12.08
C ILE A 3 -4.88 -15.65 -11.83
N ILE A 4 -3.87 -14.89 -11.48
CA ILE A 4 -2.59 -15.45 -11.05
C ILE A 4 -2.79 -16.02 -9.65
N ARG A 5 -3.02 -17.33 -9.57
CA ARG A 5 -3.12 -18.07 -8.31
C ARG A 5 -1.73 -18.50 -7.82
N LYS A 6 -0.90 -17.54 -7.40
CA LYS A 6 0.32 -17.85 -6.66
C LYS A 6 0.15 -17.34 -5.24
N ASN A 7 -0.28 -18.22 -4.35
CA ASN A 7 -0.54 -17.89 -2.95
C ASN A 7 0.47 -18.61 -2.06
N ASN A 8 1.60 -17.95 -1.80
CA ASN A 8 2.68 -18.51 -1.00
C ASN A 8 2.35 -18.63 0.50
N TYR A 9 1.25 -18.02 0.96
CA TYR A 9 0.90 -17.92 2.39
C TYR A 9 -0.41 -18.63 2.73
N ASN A 10 -1.00 -19.37 1.79
CA ASN A 10 -2.27 -20.07 1.97
C ASN A 10 -3.41 -19.18 2.51
N PHE A 11 -3.52 -17.95 2.03
CA PHE A 11 -4.71 -17.14 2.24
C PHE A 11 -5.85 -17.64 1.35
N SER A 12 -7.08 -17.73 1.89
CA SER A 12 -8.25 -17.85 1.04
C SER A 12 -8.57 -16.51 0.38
N GLU A 13 -9.20 -16.53 -0.80
CA GLU A 13 -9.63 -15.29 -1.47
C GLU A 13 -10.55 -14.47 -0.56
N GLU A 14 -11.42 -15.13 0.19
CA GLU A 14 -12.34 -14.50 1.15
C GLU A 14 -11.65 -13.83 2.33
N GLN A 15 -10.43 -14.21 2.67
CA GLN A 15 -9.62 -13.52 3.69
C GLN A 15 -9.04 -12.20 3.15
N LEU A 16 -8.83 -12.09 1.84
CA LEU A 16 -8.15 -10.95 1.22
C LEU A 16 -9.14 -9.90 0.70
N PHE A 17 -10.23 -10.32 0.06
CA PHE A 17 -11.19 -9.41 -0.54
C PHE A 17 -12.58 -10.04 -0.70
N VAL A 18 -13.55 -9.18 -0.97
CA VAL A 18 -14.87 -9.55 -1.49
C VAL A 18 -15.14 -8.79 -2.78
N VAL A 19 -15.96 -9.37 -3.64
CA VAL A 19 -16.41 -8.73 -4.89
C VAL A 19 -17.75 -8.06 -4.63
N GLY A 20 -17.80 -6.75 -4.75
CA GLY A 20 -19.02 -5.96 -4.70
C GLY A 20 -19.56 -5.67 -6.10
N LYS A 21 -20.89 -5.66 -6.26
CA LYS A 21 -21.54 -5.25 -7.50
C LYS A 21 -21.67 -3.72 -7.54
N ARG A 22 -21.55 -3.14 -8.74
CA ARG A 22 -21.76 -1.70 -8.99
C ARG A 22 -22.90 -1.55 -9.98
N ASP A 23 -24.10 -1.23 -9.49
CA ASP A 23 -25.31 -1.19 -10.34
C ASP A 23 -25.35 0.01 -11.29
N ASN A 24 -24.70 1.12 -10.97
CA ASN A 24 -24.77 2.38 -11.73
C ASN A 24 -23.48 2.75 -12.46
N ASN A 25 -22.53 1.85 -12.62
CA ASN A 25 -21.28 2.15 -13.31
C ASN A 25 -21.12 1.30 -14.58
N LYS A 26 -21.41 1.88 -15.74
CA LYS A 26 -21.33 1.20 -17.03
C LYS A 26 -19.91 0.77 -17.43
N LYS A 27 -18.86 1.41 -16.87
CA LYS A 27 -17.46 1.09 -17.16
C LYS A 27 -16.89 -0.01 -16.26
N ARG A 28 -17.48 -0.21 -15.07
CA ARG A 28 -17.03 -1.18 -14.08
C ARG A 28 -18.23 -1.78 -13.35
N SER A 29 -18.63 -2.98 -13.74
CA SER A 29 -19.76 -3.70 -13.17
C SER A 29 -19.47 -4.29 -11.77
N PHE A 30 -18.20 -4.36 -11.38
CA PHE A 30 -17.79 -4.90 -10.08
C PHE A 30 -16.64 -4.10 -9.45
N LEU A 31 -16.44 -4.32 -8.16
CA LEU A 31 -15.41 -3.72 -7.34
C LEU A 31 -14.78 -4.78 -6.44
N PHE A 32 -13.45 -4.86 -6.43
CA PHE A 32 -12.73 -5.60 -5.39
C PHE A 32 -12.66 -4.75 -4.12
N ILE A 33 -13.21 -5.27 -3.04
CA ILE A 33 -13.21 -4.65 -1.72
C ILE A 33 -12.20 -5.39 -0.86
N SER A 34 -11.06 -4.76 -0.61
CA SER A 34 -10.03 -5.35 0.23
C SER A 34 -10.47 -5.41 1.69
N LYS A 35 -10.20 -6.55 2.33
CA LYS A 35 -10.36 -6.75 3.77
C LYS A 35 -9.14 -6.35 4.59
N LEU A 36 -8.07 -5.89 3.92
CA LEU A 36 -6.78 -5.58 4.54
C LEU A 36 -6.46 -4.07 4.57
N LEU A 37 -7.10 -3.26 3.71
CA LEU A 37 -6.70 -1.87 3.48
C LEU A 37 -7.52 -0.83 4.26
N GLY A 38 -8.64 -1.20 4.85
CA GLY A 38 -9.48 -0.27 5.61
C GLY A 38 -10.22 0.79 4.77
N LYS A 39 -10.32 0.60 3.45
CA LYS A 39 -10.97 1.59 2.55
C LYS A 39 -12.49 1.52 2.60
N HIS A 40 -13.04 0.33 2.36
CA HIS A 40 -14.50 0.11 2.27
C HIS A 40 -15.05 -0.63 3.48
N LEU A 41 -14.19 -1.36 4.17
CA LEU A 41 -14.50 -2.10 5.39
C LEU A 41 -13.56 -1.64 6.50
N ALA A 42 -14.07 -1.50 7.70
CA ALA A 42 -13.25 -1.22 8.87
C ALA A 42 -12.26 -2.38 9.11
N VAL A 43 -10.99 -2.05 9.29
CA VAL A 43 -9.90 -3.02 9.51
C VAL A 43 -9.07 -2.54 10.70
N LYS A 44 -8.62 -3.46 11.53
CA LYS A 44 -7.71 -3.12 12.64
C LYS A 44 -6.41 -2.52 12.09
N PRO A 45 -5.89 -1.44 12.68
CA PRO A 45 -4.63 -0.81 12.23
C PRO A 45 -3.45 -1.79 12.18
N GLU A 46 -3.40 -2.75 13.12
CA GLU A 46 -2.39 -3.81 13.16
C GLU A 46 -2.40 -4.68 11.90
N VAL A 47 -3.58 -4.98 11.34
CA VAL A 47 -3.72 -5.77 10.10
C VAL A 47 -3.19 -4.97 8.90
N VAL A 48 -3.51 -3.67 8.80
CA VAL A 48 -2.98 -2.81 7.73
C VAL A 48 -1.46 -2.75 7.83
N LYS A 49 -0.92 -2.55 9.05
CA LYS A 49 0.52 -2.49 9.28
C LYS A 49 1.20 -3.83 8.97
N ALA A 50 0.65 -4.95 9.45
CA ALA A 50 1.17 -6.29 9.15
C ALA A 50 1.16 -6.59 7.64
N THR A 51 0.14 -6.11 6.92
CA THR A 51 0.06 -6.25 5.45
C THR A 51 1.22 -5.52 4.77
N GLY A 52 1.57 -4.30 5.21
CA GLY A 52 2.71 -3.57 4.67
C GLY A 52 4.06 -4.28 4.93
N PHE A 53 4.26 -4.81 6.13
CA PHE A 53 5.44 -5.62 6.46
C PHE A 53 5.50 -6.91 5.65
N LEU A 54 4.38 -7.60 5.47
CA LEU A 54 4.30 -8.79 4.64
C LEU A 54 4.68 -8.49 3.18
N LEU A 55 4.18 -7.39 2.61
CA LEU A 55 4.54 -6.97 1.25
C LEU A 55 6.05 -6.70 1.10
N SER A 56 6.67 -6.04 2.09
CA SER A 56 8.10 -5.77 2.08
C SER A 56 8.93 -7.05 2.18
N SER A 57 8.47 -8.03 2.94
CA SER A 57 9.16 -9.31 3.10
C SER A 57 9.26 -10.09 1.78
N LEU A 58 8.35 -9.85 0.84
CA LEU A 58 8.41 -10.45 -0.51
C LEU A 58 9.64 -9.99 -1.30
N LYS A 59 10.10 -8.75 -1.06
CA LYS A 59 11.28 -8.18 -1.70
C LYS A 59 12.56 -8.48 -0.91
N TYR A 60 12.51 -8.33 0.41
CA TYR A 60 13.69 -8.33 1.27
C TYR A 60 13.92 -9.65 2.01
N ASN A 61 13.03 -10.62 1.86
CA ASN A 61 13.15 -11.99 2.37
C ASN A 61 13.47 -12.09 3.87
N PHE A 62 12.80 -11.29 4.71
CA PHE A 62 12.84 -11.45 6.16
C PHE A 62 11.67 -12.31 6.68
N ASN A 63 11.78 -12.84 7.90
CA ASN A 63 10.73 -13.66 8.50
C ASN A 63 9.40 -12.88 8.60
N ASN A 64 8.33 -13.49 8.11
CA ASN A 64 7.01 -12.85 8.00
C ASN A 64 5.87 -13.65 8.66
N ASP A 65 6.18 -14.73 9.39
CA ASP A 65 5.16 -15.62 9.97
C ASP A 65 4.20 -14.87 10.91
N SER A 66 4.73 -13.98 11.76
CA SER A 66 3.91 -13.19 12.69
C SER A 66 2.96 -12.21 11.98
N PHE A 67 3.32 -11.73 10.79
CA PHE A 67 2.45 -10.86 9.97
C PHE A 67 1.34 -11.67 9.32
N VAL A 68 1.67 -12.87 8.82
CA VAL A 68 0.67 -13.82 8.29
C VAL A 68 -0.32 -14.20 9.38
N ASP A 69 0.16 -14.51 10.59
CA ASP A 69 -0.69 -14.84 11.75
C ASP A 69 -1.56 -13.65 12.19
N CYS A 70 -1.03 -12.43 12.13
CA CYS A 70 -1.83 -11.25 12.43
C CYS A 70 -2.99 -11.11 11.44
N ILE A 71 -2.73 -11.30 10.15
CA ILE A 71 -3.75 -11.17 9.10
C ILE A 71 -4.80 -12.29 9.21
N LYS A 72 -4.38 -13.52 9.46
CA LYS A 72 -5.28 -14.69 9.53
C LYS A 72 -6.04 -14.79 10.84
N ASN A 73 -5.36 -14.59 11.96
CA ASN A 73 -5.80 -15.00 13.28
C ASN A 73 -5.92 -13.84 14.27
N ASN A 74 -5.66 -12.59 13.82
CA ASN A 74 -5.58 -11.40 14.67
C ASN A 74 -4.56 -11.52 15.83
N CYS A 75 -3.50 -12.29 15.65
CA CYS A 75 -2.38 -12.37 16.59
C CYS A 75 -1.58 -11.06 16.57
N LYS A 76 -0.88 -10.77 17.66
CA LYS A 76 -0.02 -9.58 17.74
C LYS A 76 1.23 -9.80 16.87
N PRO A 77 1.52 -8.93 15.89
CA PRO A 77 2.69 -9.11 15.03
C PRO A 77 3.97 -8.71 15.72
N ASP A 78 5.08 -9.36 15.31
CA ASP A 78 6.43 -9.03 15.77
C ASP A 78 7.13 -8.15 14.72
N TYR A 79 7.22 -6.87 15.00
CA TYR A 79 7.82 -5.87 14.09
C TYR A 79 9.34 -5.77 14.16
N ARG A 80 10.03 -6.63 14.94
CA ARG A 80 11.51 -6.66 14.97
C ARG A 80 12.09 -7.18 13.67
N ASN A 81 11.34 -8.01 12.94
CA ASN A 81 11.72 -8.48 11.62
C ASN A 81 11.40 -7.40 10.58
N HIS A 82 12.43 -6.76 10.04
CA HIS A 82 12.34 -5.70 9.04
C HIS A 82 13.59 -5.67 8.15
N ALA A 83 13.53 -4.94 7.05
CA ALA A 83 14.66 -4.72 6.15
C ALA A 83 15.45 -3.46 6.54
N LYS A 84 16.64 -3.30 5.94
CA LYS A 84 17.40 -2.06 5.97
C LYS A 84 17.85 -1.71 4.55
N ASP A 85 17.40 -0.57 4.06
CA ASP A 85 17.76 -0.06 2.73
C ASP A 85 17.55 1.47 2.69
N ASN A 86 18.62 2.23 2.57
CA ASN A 86 18.59 3.70 2.57
C ASN A 86 18.30 4.30 1.19
N ASP A 87 18.31 3.48 0.12
CA ASP A 87 18.14 3.94 -1.26
C ASP A 87 16.70 3.73 -1.77
N VAL A 88 15.76 3.51 -0.88
CA VAL A 88 14.36 3.22 -1.22
C VAL A 88 13.46 4.41 -0.95
N LEU A 89 12.71 4.82 -1.98
CA LEU A 89 11.57 5.70 -1.87
C LEU A 89 10.28 4.89 -1.98
N VAL A 90 9.47 4.93 -0.95
CA VAL A 90 8.11 4.36 -0.94
C VAL A 90 7.12 5.46 -1.25
N VAL A 91 6.33 5.28 -2.30
CA VAL A 91 5.27 6.24 -2.70
C VAL A 91 3.91 5.65 -2.40
N GLY A 92 3.14 6.31 -1.52
CA GLY A 92 1.75 5.97 -1.22
C GLY A 92 0.78 6.83 -2.03
N PHE A 93 0.00 6.24 -2.92
CA PHE A 93 -1.00 7.00 -3.67
C PHE A 93 -2.20 7.34 -2.78
N CYS A 94 -2.52 8.63 -2.74
CA CYS A 94 -3.67 9.09 -1.99
C CYS A 94 -4.96 8.54 -2.63
N GLU A 95 -5.92 8.19 -1.85
CA GLU A 95 -5.90 8.29 -0.38
C GLU A 95 -5.70 6.88 0.22
N THR A 96 -6.11 5.86 -0.51
CA THR A 96 -6.21 4.47 -0.04
C THR A 96 -4.85 3.84 0.26
N ALA A 97 -3.84 4.14 -0.56
CA ALA A 97 -2.52 3.53 -0.40
C ALA A 97 -1.60 4.30 0.56
N THR A 98 -2.06 5.41 1.16
CA THR A 98 -1.23 6.18 2.10
C THR A 98 -0.86 5.35 3.34
N ALA A 99 -1.85 4.77 4.03
CA ALA A 99 -1.59 3.96 5.22
C ALA A 99 -0.79 2.68 4.92
N LEU A 100 -1.08 2.02 3.79
CA LEU A 100 -0.32 0.86 3.34
C LEU A 100 1.12 1.23 2.99
N GLY A 101 1.33 2.32 2.25
CA GLY A 101 2.65 2.83 1.89
C GLY A 101 3.48 3.20 3.12
N MET A 102 2.89 3.88 4.11
CA MET A 102 3.54 4.14 5.41
C MET A 102 3.94 2.84 6.11
N SER A 103 3.09 1.81 6.06
CA SER A 103 3.37 0.52 6.69
C SER A 103 4.53 -0.21 5.98
N VAL A 104 4.57 -0.15 4.64
CA VAL A 104 5.71 -0.65 3.84
C VAL A 104 6.99 0.10 4.21
N ALA A 105 6.97 1.43 4.23
CA ALA A 105 8.14 2.23 4.60
C ALA A 105 8.62 1.92 6.02
N SER A 106 7.69 1.76 6.97
CA SER A 106 8.03 1.40 8.36
C SER A 106 8.71 0.04 8.51
N SER A 107 8.59 -0.83 7.51
CA SER A 107 9.25 -2.14 7.48
C SER A 107 10.63 -2.12 6.81
N ILE A 108 11.10 -0.96 6.37
CA ILE A 108 12.39 -0.78 5.69
C ILE A 108 13.13 0.36 6.40
N GLU A 109 14.01 0.01 7.34
CA GLU A 109 14.84 0.99 8.04
C GLU A 109 15.69 1.79 7.03
N GLY A 110 15.64 3.11 7.13
CA GLY A 110 16.35 4.03 6.23
C GLY A 110 15.57 4.40 4.96
N SER A 111 14.41 3.79 4.68
CA SER A 111 13.59 4.20 3.54
C SER A 111 12.98 5.60 3.75
N THR A 112 12.71 6.27 2.64
CA THR A 112 11.95 7.53 2.62
C THR A 112 10.52 7.26 2.17
N PHE A 113 9.54 7.88 2.84
CA PHE A 113 8.13 7.79 2.46
C PHE A 113 7.61 9.14 1.95
N ILE A 114 6.82 9.10 0.88
CA ILE A 114 6.06 10.24 0.38
C ILE A 114 4.66 9.80 -0.04
N ALA A 115 3.64 10.57 0.35
CA ALA A 115 2.29 10.40 -0.16
C ALA A 115 2.02 11.36 -1.32
N THR A 116 1.23 10.92 -2.29
CA THR A 116 0.65 11.85 -3.27
C THR A 116 -0.51 12.62 -2.66
N THR A 117 -0.90 13.73 -3.28
CA THR A 117 -2.10 14.50 -2.94
C THR A 117 -2.94 14.74 -4.20
N ARG A 118 -4.23 15.06 -4.03
CA ARG A 118 -5.15 15.44 -5.11
C ARG A 118 -5.18 16.95 -5.34
N GLU A 119 -4.65 17.71 -4.40
CA GLU A 119 -4.67 19.17 -4.42
C GLU A 119 -3.26 19.73 -4.49
N PRO A 120 -3.07 20.85 -5.22
CA PRO A 120 -1.80 21.54 -5.25
C PRO A 120 -1.48 22.15 -3.87
N ILE A 121 -0.22 22.08 -3.46
CA ILE A 121 0.28 22.66 -2.20
C ILE A 121 1.15 23.87 -2.54
N SER A 122 0.75 25.05 -2.03
CA SER A 122 1.51 26.28 -2.22
C SER A 122 2.80 26.29 -1.39
N GLY A 123 3.88 26.86 -1.94
CA GLY A 123 5.15 27.03 -1.22
C GLY A 123 6.00 25.77 -1.10
N VAL A 124 5.58 24.64 -1.67
CA VAL A 124 6.36 23.41 -1.70
C VAL A 124 6.70 23.04 -3.14
N LYS A 125 7.93 22.58 -3.37
CA LYS A 125 8.38 22.17 -4.70
C LYS A 125 7.59 20.96 -5.20
N GLN A 126 6.93 21.09 -6.35
CA GLN A 126 6.33 19.97 -7.03
C GLN A 126 7.41 19.10 -7.68
N LEU A 127 7.41 17.81 -7.37
CA LEU A 127 8.36 16.84 -7.91
C LEU A 127 7.81 16.19 -9.18
N ILE A 128 6.57 15.70 -9.11
CA ILE A 128 5.90 14.95 -10.17
C ILE A 128 4.40 15.30 -10.16
N THR A 129 3.79 15.27 -11.33
CA THR A 129 2.34 15.17 -11.52
C THR A 129 2.03 14.07 -12.52
N PHE A 130 0.94 13.36 -12.32
CA PHE A 130 0.46 12.33 -13.23
C PHE A 130 -1.06 12.14 -13.11
N GLU A 131 -1.64 11.52 -14.13
CA GLU A 131 -3.06 11.23 -14.19
C GLU A 131 -3.35 9.75 -13.93
N GLU A 132 -4.44 9.49 -13.19
CA GLU A 132 -5.01 8.16 -13.01
C GLU A 132 -6.36 8.07 -13.73
N GLU A 133 -6.46 7.28 -14.77
CA GLU A 133 -7.66 7.18 -15.62
C GLU A 133 -8.92 6.67 -14.91
N HIS A 134 -8.77 6.09 -13.74
CA HIS A 134 -9.82 5.32 -13.08
C HIS A 134 -10.42 5.97 -11.84
N SER A 135 -10.02 7.18 -11.53
CA SER A 135 -10.49 7.95 -10.36
C SER A 135 -11.41 9.10 -10.78
N HIS A 136 -12.30 9.54 -9.86
CA HIS A 136 -13.12 10.74 -10.08
C HIS A 136 -12.29 12.03 -10.01
N ALA A 137 -11.19 12.01 -9.26
CA ALA A 137 -10.16 13.04 -9.24
C ALA A 137 -8.88 12.41 -9.79
N SER A 138 -8.65 12.59 -11.09
CA SER A 138 -7.62 11.86 -11.83
C SER A 138 -6.20 12.32 -11.50
N THR A 139 -6.01 13.60 -11.18
CA THR A 139 -4.68 14.18 -11.01
C THR A 139 -4.08 13.86 -9.64
N HIS A 140 -2.84 13.41 -9.67
CA HIS A 140 -1.99 13.24 -8.50
C HIS A 140 -0.80 14.18 -8.56
N PHE A 141 -0.44 14.71 -7.41
CA PHE A 141 0.76 15.53 -7.22
C PHE A 141 1.67 14.91 -6.17
N MET A 142 2.96 15.03 -6.37
CA MET A 142 3.99 14.79 -5.36
C MET A 142 4.74 16.08 -5.06
N PHE A 143 4.87 16.43 -3.80
CA PHE A 143 5.57 17.63 -3.34
C PHE A 143 6.62 17.29 -2.30
N SER A 144 7.82 17.89 -2.42
CA SER A 144 8.81 17.90 -1.35
C SER A 144 9.90 18.93 -1.62
N ASN A 145 10.35 19.62 -0.59
CA ASN A 145 11.53 20.48 -0.66
C ASN A 145 12.83 19.72 -0.38
N ASN A 146 12.75 18.55 0.25
CA ASN A 146 13.90 17.83 0.82
C ASN A 146 14.24 16.52 0.07
N ILE A 147 13.39 16.09 -0.88
CA ILE A 147 13.59 14.85 -1.63
C ILE A 147 14.20 15.16 -2.99
N ASN A 148 15.35 14.56 -3.27
CA ASN A 148 15.91 14.48 -4.62
C ASN A 148 15.66 13.06 -5.16
N LEU A 149 14.79 12.94 -6.17
CA LEU A 149 14.43 11.65 -6.76
C LEU A 149 15.63 10.94 -7.41
N CYS A 150 16.69 11.65 -7.78
CA CYS A 150 17.89 11.05 -8.34
C CYS A 150 18.70 10.24 -7.31
N ASN A 151 18.44 10.40 -6.02
CA ASN A 151 19.15 9.68 -4.95
C ASN A 151 18.63 8.26 -4.72
N PHE A 152 17.53 7.88 -5.36
CA PHE A 152 16.93 6.56 -5.19
C PHE A 152 17.24 5.65 -6.39
N ARG A 153 17.36 4.34 -6.13
CA ARG A 153 17.57 3.35 -7.18
C ARG A 153 16.36 3.33 -8.14
N LYS A 154 16.70 3.21 -9.42
CA LYS A 154 15.71 3.04 -10.49
C LYS A 154 15.27 1.57 -10.59
#